data_1c886805ecf83780ca6583d2c8f06571
#
_entry.id   1c886805ecf83780ca6583d2c8f06571
#
_cell.length_a   1.000
_cell.length_b   1.000
_cell.length_c   1.000
_cell.angle_alpha   90.00
_cell.angle_beta   90.00
_cell.angle_gamma   90.00
#
_symmetry.space_group_name_H-M   'P 1'
#
loop_
_entity.id
_entity.type
_entity.pdbx_description
1 polymer ?
#
loop_
_entity_poly.entity_id
_entity_poly.type
_entity_poly.pdbx_seq_one_letter_code
_entity_poly.pdbx_strand_id
1 'polypeptide(L)'
;WIDDPTERYDHYRRNGGDTTINSLLGRPLTAPVDGVADARRVQETCGDLVASIRSLPFVYETEHYIFVHAGLDLTLPDWHETTDYQKVWIRQPFHEATNQTGKTIVFGHTPVHYLLDQKIGTKELWVTKDGKIGMDGGAVYGGVLHGILFDESGMKADVALVNDGFAAIDD
;
A
#
# COMPACT_ATOMS: atom_id res chain seq x y z
N TRP A 1 -3.71 -6.56 -13.10
CA TRP A 1 -4.58 -7.64 -13.51
C TRP A 1 -5.57 -7.21 -14.60
N ILE A 2 -6.34 -6.17 -14.43
CA ILE A 2 -7.44 -5.81 -15.33
C ILE A 2 -6.99 -5.48 -16.76
N ASP A 3 -5.77 -5.00 -16.94
CA ASP A 3 -5.20 -4.65 -18.25
C ASP A 3 -4.53 -5.85 -18.95
N ASP A 4 -4.12 -6.85 -18.16
CA ASP A 4 -3.52 -8.08 -18.66
C ASP A 4 -3.93 -9.25 -17.75
N PRO A 5 -5.18 -9.71 -17.87
CA PRO A 5 -5.72 -10.74 -16.98
C PRO A 5 -5.07 -12.12 -17.18
N THR A 6 -4.52 -12.39 -18.35
CA THR A 6 -3.87 -13.68 -18.63
C THR A 6 -2.55 -13.82 -17.87
N GLU A 7 -1.73 -12.77 -17.86
CA GLU A 7 -0.39 -12.80 -17.27
C GLU A 7 -0.41 -12.38 -15.78
N ARG A 8 -1.39 -11.54 -15.37
CA ARG A 8 -1.38 -10.89 -14.06
C ARG A 8 -2.36 -11.49 -13.06
N TYR A 9 -3.32 -12.32 -13.48
CA TYR A 9 -4.36 -12.82 -12.58
C TYR A 9 -3.80 -13.68 -11.44
N ASP A 10 -2.88 -14.60 -11.70
CA ASP A 10 -2.31 -15.47 -10.68
C ASP A 10 -1.57 -14.67 -9.58
N HIS A 11 -0.87 -13.61 -9.98
CA HIS A 11 -0.23 -12.72 -9.02
C HIS A 11 -1.28 -11.94 -8.20
N TYR A 12 -2.31 -11.41 -8.86
CA TYR A 12 -3.39 -10.66 -8.21
C TYR A 12 -4.18 -11.55 -7.23
N ARG A 13 -4.49 -12.77 -7.64
CA ARG A 13 -5.18 -13.76 -6.82
C ARG A 13 -4.43 -14.05 -5.51
N ARG A 14 -3.12 -14.31 -5.58
CA ARG A 14 -2.28 -14.56 -4.40
C ARG A 14 -2.26 -13.40 -3.40
N ASN A 15 -2.62 -12.20 -3.83
CA ASN A 15 -2.71 -11.01 -2.99
C ASN A 15 -4.17 -10.65 -2.65
N GLY A 16 -5.08 -11.62 -2.59
CA GLY A 16 -6.48 -11.39 -2.22
C GLY A 16 -7.37 -10.86 -3.35
N GLY A 17 -6.91 -10.95 -4.60
CA GLY A 17 -7.62 -10.41 -5.77
C GLY A 17 -9.01 -11.00 -5.97
N ASP A 18 -9.23 -12.29 -5.68
CA ASP A 18 -10.55 -12.93 -5.82
C ASP A 18 -11.60 -12.25 -4.93
N THR A 19 -11.25 -11.91 -3.70
CA THR A 19 -12.14 -11.18 -2.78
C THR A 19 -12.49 -9.80 -3.33
N THR A 20 -11.50 -9.08 -3.87
CA THR A 20 -11.73 -7.77 -4.48
C THR A 20 -12.63 -7.87 -5.71
N ILE A 21 -12.38 -8.83 -6.62
CA ILE A 21 -13.21 -9.07 -7.82
C ILE A 21 -14.65 -9.36 -7.42
N ASN A 22 -14.84 -10.26 -6.47
CA ASN A 22 -16.17 -10.64 -5.99
C ASN A 22 -16.91 -9.46 -5.35
N SER A 23 -16.20 -8.64 -4.56
CA SER A 23 -16.75 -7.42 -3.98
C SER A 23 -17.19 -6.41 -5.06
N LEU A 24 -16.36 -6.16 -6.07
CA LEU A 24 -16.69 -5.26 -7.18
C LEU A 24 -17.91 -5.73 -8.00
N LEU A 25 -18.07 -7.05 -8.14
CA LEU A 25 -19.16 -7.65 -8.89
C LEU A 25 -20.40 -7.96 -8.02
N GLY A 26 -20.40 -7.57 -6.74
CA GLY A 26 -21.52 -7.81 -5.81
C GLY A 26 -21.82 -9.29 -5.56
N ARG A 27 -20.80 -10.16 -5.62
CA ARG A 27 -20.91 -11.62 -5.41
C ARG A 27 -20.45 -12.00 -4.00
N PRO A 28 -20.83 -13.20 -3.49
CA PRO A 28 -20.22 -13.76 -2.28
C PRO A 28 -18.69 -13.76 -2.42
N LEU A 29 -17.97 -13.35 -1.36
CA LEU A 29 -16.50 -13.19 -1.41
C LEU A 29 -15.75 -14.48 -1.75
N THR A 30 -16.37 -15.63 -1.50
CA THR A 30 -15.84 -16.98 -1.79
C THR A 30 -16.30 -17.55 -3.15
N ALA A 31 -17.00 -16.75 -3.97
CA ALA A 31 -17.45 -17.23 -5.27
C ALA A 31 -16.26 -17.53 -6.19
N PRO A 32 -16.35 -18.57 -7.05
CA PRO A 32 -15.32 -18.85 -8.03
C PRO A 32 -15.08 -17.65 -8.96
N VAL A 33 -13.82 -17.38 -9.28
CA VAL A 33 -13.40 -16.26 -10.15
C VAL A 33 -12.80 -16.83 -11.44
N ASP A 34 -13.27 -16.30 -12.57
CA ASP A 34 -12.62 -16.42 -13.88
C ASP A 34 -11.84 -15.13 -14.17
N GLY A 35 -10.51 -15.18 -14.03
CA GLY A 35 -9.66 -13.99 -14.10
C GLY A 35 -9.81 -13.19 -15.40
N VAL A 36 -10.08 -13.85 -16.53
CA VAL A 36 -10.25 -13.19 -17.84
C VAL A 36 -11.67 -12.68 -18.03
N ALA A 37 -12.68 -13.52 -17.78
CA ALA A 37 -14.07 -13.13 -17.95
C ALA A 37 -14.49 -12.05 -16.94
N ASP A 38 -14.04 -12.16 -15.70
CA ASP A 38 -14.37 -11.20 -14.66
C ASP A 38 -13.61 -9.86 -14.82
N ALA A 39 -12.43 -9.86 -15.46
CA ALA A 39 -11.76 -8.59 -15.84
C ALA A 39 -12.64 -7.76 -16.78
N ARG A 40 -13.25 -8.41 -17.78
CA ARG A 40 -14.18 -7.74 -18.70
C ARG A 40 -15.42 -7.22 -17.97
N ARG A 41 -16.02 -8.05 -17.10
CA ARG A 41 -17.19 -7.64 -16.31
C ARG A 41 -16.89 -6.44 -15.42
N VAL A 42 -15.74 -6.42 -14.73
CA VAL A 42 -15.34 -5.29 -13.90
C VAL A 42 -15.11 -4.03 -14.75
N GLN A 43 -14.53 -4.16 -15.95
CA GLN A 43 -14.40 -3.02 -16.87
C GLN A 43 -15.76 -2.48 -17.31
N GLU A 44 -16.73 -3.37 -17.57
CA GLU A 44 -18.09 -2.99 -18.01
C GLU A 44 -18.92 -2.38 -16.88
N THR A 45 -18.83 -2.92 -15.66
CA THR A 45 -19.71 -2.53 -14.53
C THR A 45 -19.09 -1.47 -13.61
N CYS A 46 -17.76 -1.41 -13.54
CA CYS A 46 -16.99 -0.53 -12.66
C CYS A 46 -16.00 0.36 -13.44
N GLY A 47 -16.27 0.63 -14.73
CA GLY A 47 -15.36 1.37 -15.62
C GLY A 47 -14.94 2.73 -15.07
N ASP A 48 -15.89 3.49 -14.49
CA ASP A 48 -15.60 4.80 -13.89
C ASP A 48 -14.66 4.68 -12.70
N LEU A 49 -14.81 3.65 -11.85
CA LEU A 49 -13.90 3.40 -10.75
C LEU A 49 -12.51 3.04 -11.25
N VAL A 50 -12.42 2.16 -12.26
CA VAL A 50 -11.16 1.77 -12.88
C VAL A 50 -10.45 2.99 -13.49
N ALA A 51 -11.18 3.84 -14.22
CA ALA A 51 -10.65 5.08 -14.79
C ALA A 51 -10.17 6.04 -13.70
N SER A 52 -10.93 6.18 -12.62
CA SER A 52 -10.55 7.00 -11.47
C SER A 52 -9.25 6.51 -10.83
N ILE A 53 -9.12 5.20 -10.57
CA ILE A 53 -7.91 4.62 -9.99
C ILE A 53 -6.70 4.83 -10.92
N ARG A 54 -6.87 4.67 -12.23
CA ARG A 54 -5.80 4.91 -13.21
C ARG A 54 -5.33 6.36 -13.26
N SER A 55 -6.18 7.32 -12.89
CA SER A 55 -5.83 8.73 -12.86
C SER A 55 -5.10 9.17 -11.59
N LEU A 56 -5.04 8.32 -10.56
CA LEU A 56 -4.37 8.65 -9.31
C LEU A 56 -2.85 8.69 -9.50
N PRO A 57 -2.16 9.66 -8.90
CA PRO A 57 -0.70 9.70 -8.91
C PRO A 57 -0.12 8.58 -8.02
N PHE A 58 1.03 8.03 -8.39
CA PHE A 58 1.77 7.07 -7.55
C PHE A 58 2.43 7.71 -6.34
N VAL A 59 2.65 9.01 -6.39
CA VAL A 59 3.28 9.82 -5.34
C VAL A 59 2.51 11.10 -5.18
N TYR A 60 2.26 11.50 -3.94
CA TYR A 60 1.78 12.82 -3.61
C TYR A 60 2.90 13.58 -2.88
N GLU A 61 3.40 14.63 -3.53
CA GLU A 61 4.51 15.43 -3.04
C GLU A 61 4.04 16.81 -2.61
N THR A 62 4.54 17.28 -1.47
CA THR A 62 4.34 18.64 -0.96
C THR A 62 5.70 19.31 -0.74
N GLU A 63 5.74 20.49 -0.16
CA GLU A 63 6.99 21.17 0.18
C GLU A 63 7.83 20.34 1.18
N HIS A 64 7.18 19.67 2.16
CA HIS A 64 7.85 19.00 3.26
C HIS A 64 7.74 17.49 3.27
N TYR A 65 6.81 16.93 2.47
CA TYR A 65 6.47 15.51 2.51
C TYR A 65 6.40 14.87 1.14
N ILE A 66 6.72 13.58 1.12
CA ILE A 66 6.48 12.67 0.01
C ILE A 66 5.64 11.52 0.55
N PHE A 67 4.42 11.33 0.00
CA PHE A 67 3.56 10.21 0.32
C PHE A 67 3.61 9.21 -0.83
N VAL A 68 3.95 7.96 -0.52
CA VAL A 68 4.10 6.89 -1.51
C VAL A 68 3.63 5.56 -0.90
N HIS A 69 3.11 4.64 -1.74
CA HIS A 69 2.60 3.37 -1.21
C HIS A 69 3.70 2.53 -0.54
N ALA A 70 4.77 2.17 -1.25
CA ALA A 70 5.81 1.26 -0.74
C ALA A 70 7.14 1.95 -0.45
N GLY A 71 7.57 2.90 -1.27
CA GLY A 71 8.83 3.61 -1.12
C GLY A 71 9.39 4.11 -2.44
N LEU A 72 10.64 4.56 -2.39
CA LEU A 72 11.37 5.15 -3.51
C LEU A 72 12.73 4.47 -3.67
N ASP A 73 13.28 4.46 -4.87
CA ASP A 73 14.66 4.06 -5.09
C ASP A 73 15.60 5.22 -4.74
N LEU A 74 16.02 5.28 -3.49
CA LEU A 74 16.90 6.33 -2.96
C LEU A 74 18.37 6.14 -3.36
N THR A 75 18.70 5.12 -4.17
CA THR A 75 20.02 4.94 -4.75
C THR A 75 20.18 5.73 -6.05
N LEU A 76 19.09 6.19 -6.65
CA LEU A 76 19.08 7.01 -7.84
C LEU A 76 19.52 8.45 -7.51
N PRO A 77 20.25 9.12 -8.42
CA PRO A 77 20.58 10.54 -8.27
C PRO A 77 19.34 11.44 -8.17
N ASP A 78 18.28 11.09 -8.88
CA ASP A 78 16.97 11.72 -8.81
C ASP A 78 15.91 10.64 -8.45
N TRP A 79 15.35 10.73 -7.27
CA TRP A 79 14.33 9.79 -6.79
C TRP A 79 13.03 9.83 -7.65
N HIS A 80 12.78 10.89 -8.40
CA HIS A 80 11.62 10.95 -9.30
C HIS A 80 11.70 9.90 -10.43
N GLU A 81 12.90 9.42 -10.75
CA GLU A 81 13.14 8.33 -11.70
C GLU A 81 12.78 6.94 -11.15
N THR A 82 12.36 6.84 -9.86
CA THR A 82 11.81 5.60 -9.29
C THR A 82 10.69 5.08 -10.18
N THR A 83 10.77 3.82 -10.59
CA THR A 83 9.73 3.22 -11.45
C THR A 83 8.41 3.07 -10.71
N ASP A 84 7.28 3.09 -11.43
CA ASP A 84 5.96 2.92 -10.84
C ASP A 84 5.83 1.57 -10.11
N TYR A 85 6.49 0.52 -10.62
CA TYR A 85 6.56 -0.77 -9.94
C TYR A 85 7.27 -0.66 -8.58
N GLN A 86 8.41 0.04 -8.50
CA GLN A 86 9.11 0.26 -7.24
C GLN A 86 8.28 1.09 -6.27
N LYS A 87 7.61 2.15 -6.73
CA LYS A 87 6.74 2.99 -5.89
C LYS A 87 5.66 2.19 -5.15
N VAL A 88 5.18 1.08 -5.74
CA VAL A 88 4.12 0.24 -5.14
C VAL A 88 4.62 -1.08 -4.57
N TRP A 89 5.92 -1.44 -4.71
CA TRP A 89 6.40 -2.78 -4.35
C TRP A 89 7.77 -2.85 -3.66
N ILE A 90 8.57 -1.77 -3.69
CA ILE A 90 9.92 -1.76 -3.11
C ILE A 90 9.88 -2.00 -1.59
N ARG A 91 10.88 -2.70 -1.08
CA ARG A 91 11.03 -3.00 0.36
C ARG A 91 12.43 -2.66 0.85
N GLN A 92 13.25 -3.68 1.13
CA GLN A 92 14.55 -3.57 1.77
C GLN A 92 15.49 -2.51 1.16
N PRO A 93 15.66 -2.39 -0.18
CA PRO A 93 16.53 -1.35 -0.74
C PRO A 93 16.16 0.06 -0.30
N PHE A 94 14.83 0.34 -0.20
CA PHE A 94 14.34 1.62 0.30
C PHE A 94 14.54 1.78 1.82
N HIS A 95 14.27 0.73 2.61
CA HIS A 95 14.36 0.82 4.07
C HIS A 95 15.78 1.11 4.53
N GLU A 96 16.78 0.50 3.87
CA GLU A 96 18.20 0.59 4.22
C GLU A 96 18.89 1.84 3.65
N ALA A 97 18.43 2.36 2.51
CA ALA A 97 19.00 3.54 1.90
C ALA A 97 18.74 4.80 2.74
N THR A 98 19.72 5.70 2.74
CA THR A 98 19.57 7.00 3.41
C THR A 98 18.66 7.92 2.61
N ASN A 99 17.68 8.54 3.28
CA ASN A 99 16.84 9.56 2.67
C ASN A 99 17.61 10.86 2.52
N GLN A 100 17.87 11.26 1.28
CA GLN A 100 18.55 12.51 0.91
C GLN A 100 17.63 13.48 0.14
N THR A 101 16.32 13.22 0.13
CA THR A 101 15.35 14.06 -0.61
C THR A 101 15.14 15.43 0.00
N GLY A 102 15.57 15.66 1.25
CA GLY A 102 15.27 16.86 2.01
C GLY A 102 13.85 16.94 2.55
N LYS A 103 13.03 15.90 2.31
CA LYS A 103 11.62 15.80 2.75
C LYS A 103 11.39 14.56 3.60
N THR A 104 10.32 14.56 4.37
CA THR A 104 9.86 13.38 5.08
C THR A 104 9.11 12.46 4.13
N ILE A 105 9.51 11.19 4.06
CA ILE A 105 8.83 10.17 3.24
C ILE A 105 7.90 9.36 4.13
N VAL A 106 6.60 9.39 3.81
CA VAL A 106 5.55 8.62 4.51
C VAL A 106 5.11 7.47 3.61
N PHE A 107 5.14 6.25 4.14
CA PHE A 107 4.88 5.05 3.33
C PHE A 107 4.19 3.93 4.13
N GLY A 108 3.65 2.93 3.41
CA GLY A 108 3.03 1.72 3.94
C GLY A 108 3.64 0.43 3.36
N HIS A 109 2.80 -0.52 2.92
CA HIS A 109 3.16 -1.76 2.20
C HIS A 109 4.01 -2.77 3.00
N THR A 110 4.97 -2.32 3.77
CA THR A 110 5.76 -3.19 4.65
C THR A 110 5.29 -2.97 6.08
N PRO A 111 4.60 -3.96 6.68
CA PRO A 111 4.09 -3.81 8.03
C PRO A 111 5.20 -3.47 9.03
N VAL A 112 4.97 -2.45 9.85
CA VAL A 112 5.97 -1.87 10.76
C VAL A 112 6.54 -2.88 11.77
N HIS A 113 5.79 -3.91 12.12
CA HIS A 113 6.27 -4.93 13.03
C HIS A 113 7.51 -5.68 12.49
N TYR A 114 7.64 -5.84 11.14
CA TYR A 114 8.87 -6.38 10.54
C TYR A 114 10.03 -5.41 10.63
N LEU A 115 9.77 -4.10 10.48
CA LEU A 115 10.80 -3.06 10.52
C LEU A 115 11.30 -2.77 11.94
N LEU A 116 10.45 -3.03 12.95
CA LEU A 116 10.73 -2.83 14.37
C LEU A 116 11.20 -4.12 15.07
N ASP A 117 11.21 -5.27 14.40
CA ASP A 117 11.41 -6.59 14.99
C ASP A 117 10.47 -6.84 16.18
N GLN A 118 9.19 -6.55 15.98
CA GLN A 118 8.14 -6.66 16.99
C GLN A 118 7.04 -7.65 16.55
N LYS A 119 6.08 -7.89 17.42
CA LYS A 119 4.90 -8.69 17.08
C LYS A 119 3.88 -7.85 16.33
N ILE A 120 3.07 -8.50 15.49
CA ILE A 120 1.90 -7.90 14.88
C ILE A 120 0.99 -7.27 15.96
N GLY A 121 0.36 -6.14 15.64
CA GLY A 121 -0.47 -5.38 16.59
C GLY A 121 0.28 -4.30 17.37
N THR A 122 1.59 -4.11 17.11
CA THR A 122 2.28 -2.92 17.61
C THR A 122 1.58 -1.65 17.11
N LYS A 123 1.45 -0.67 18.01
CA LYS A 123 0.88 0.65 17.71
C LYS A 123 1.95 1.68 17.36
N GLU A 124 3.20 1.25 17.26
CA GLU A 124 4.31 2.13 16.96
C GLU A 124 4.44 2.34 15.45
N LEU A 125 4.78 3.55 15.07
CA LEU A 125 5.24 3.88 13.72
C LEU A 125 6.72 3.55 13.61
N TRP A 126 7.17 3.18 12.41
CA TRP A 126 8.60 3.09 12.13
C TRP A 126 9.13 4.45 11.69
N VAL A 127 9.92 5.11 12.54
CA VAL A 127 10.43 6.46 12.27
C VAL A 127 11.95 6.44 12.28
N THR A 128 12.56 6.97 11.23
CA THR A 128 14.01 7.06 11.11
C THR A 128 14.51 8.49 11.32
N LYS A 129 15.80 8.63 11.67
CA LYS A 129 16.42 9.95 11.87
C LYS A 129 16.57 10.76 10.58
N ASP A 130 16.61 10.09 9.44
CA ASP A 130 16.70 10.70 8.11
C ASP A 130 15.35 11.04 7.50
N GLY A 131 14.24 10.89 8.26
CA GLY A 131 12.91 11.35 7.85
C GLY A 131 12.11 10.34 7.03
N LYS A 132 12.16 9.05 7.34
CA LYS A 132 11.22 8.06 6.82
C LYS A 132 10.22 7.67 7.90
N ILE A 133 8.92 7.59 7.55
CA ILE A 133 7.82 7.20 8.44
C ILE A 133 7.06 6.04 7.78
N GLY A 134 7.24 4.83 8.31
CA GLY A 134 6.44 3.66 7.96
C GLY A 134 5.20 3.57 8.85
N MET A 135 4.00 3.46 8.24
CA MET A 135 2.74 3.50 8.96
C MET A 135 1.83 2.28 8.72
N ASP A 136 2.29 1.26 8.03
CA ASP A 136 1.50 0.05 7.82
C ASP A 136 1.51 -0.81 9.09
N GLY A 137 0.45 -0.76 9.85
CA GLY A 137 0.30 -1.56 11.07
C GLY A 137 -0.15 -3.00 10.82
N GLY A 138 -0.28 -3.45 9.56
CA GLY A 138 -0.72 -4.80 9.21
C GLY A 138 -2.20 -5.06 9.53
N ALA A 139 -3.07 -4.04 9.37
CA ALA A 139 -4.48 -4.13 9.73
C ALA A 139 -5.21 -5.32 9.07
N VAL A 140 -4.88 -5.66 7.83
CA VAL A 140 -5.46 -6.80 7.10
C VAL A 140 -5.12 -8.15 7.75
N TYR A 141 -4.03 -8.21 8.50
CA TYR A 141 -3.58 -9.40 9.24
C TYR A 141 -3.97 -9.37 10.73
N GLY A 142 -4.96 -8.59 11.10
CA GLY A 142 -5.35 -8.42 12.51
C GLY A 142 -4.46 -7.45 13.31
N GLY A 143 -3.65 -6.66 12.63
CA GLY A 143 -2.82 -5.63 13.25
C GLY A 143 -3.55 -4.30 13.46
N VAL A 144 -2.90 -3.19 13.16
CA VAL A 144 -3.36 -1.83 13.45
C VAL A 144 -3.53 -1.03 12.17
N LEU A 145 -4.61 -0.25 12.09
CA LEU A 145 -4.77 0.79 11.08
C LEU A 145 -4.35 2.13 11.68
N HIS A 146 -3.32 2.76 11.07
CA HIS A 146 -2.88 4.10 11.44
C HIS A 146 -3.56 5.18 10.60
N GLY A 147 -3.90 6.30 11.24
CA GLY A 147 -4.29 7.54 10.61
C GLY A 147 -3.43 8.66 11.14
N ILE A 148 -2.64 9.32 10.27
CA ILE A 148 -1.69 10.34 10.70
C ILE A 148 -2.11 11.70 10.17
N LEU A 149 -2.14 12.70 11.05
CA LEU A 149 -2.35 14.10 10.70
C LEU A 149 -1.01 14.83 10.63
N PHE A 150 -0.74 15.48 9.52
CA PHE A 150 0.41 16.35 9.31
C PHE A 150 -0.01 17.79 9.04
N ASP A 151 0.82 18.74 9.44
CA ASP A 151 0.82 20.11 8.95
C ASP A 151 2.25 20.52 8.52
N GLU A 152 2.44 21.80 8.16
CA GLU A 152 3.73 22.33 7.73
C GLU A 152 4.83 22.18 8.78
N SER A 153 4.48 22.08 10.06
CA SER A 153 5.45 21.95 11.17
C SER A 153 5.73 20.51 11.60
N GLY A 154 5.10 19.50 10.97
CA GLY A 154 5.35 18.10 11.24
C GLY A 154 4.09 17.26 11.54
N MET A 155 4.31 16.07 12.09
CA MET A 155 3.25 15.18 12.53
C MET A 155 2.57 15.73 13.79
N LYS A 156 1.25 15.83 13.76
CA LYS A 156 0.41 16.37 14.86
C LYS A 156 -0.29 15.30 15.66
N ALA A 157 -0.73 14.26 15.00
CA ALA A 157 -1.42 13.16 15.65
C ALA A 157 -1.20 11.87 14.88
N ASP A 158 -1.15 10.77 15.61
CA ASP A 158 -1.29 9.41 15.11
C ASP A 158 -2.45 8.76 15.86
N VAL A 159 -3.43 8.26 15.13
CA VAL A 159 -4.55 7.48 15.65
C VAL A 159 -4.35 6.04 15.22
N ALA A 160 -4.20 5.14 16.17
CA ALA A 160 -4.01 3.72 15.94
C ALA A 160 -5.29 2.95 16.32
N LEU A 161 -5.98 2.40 15.32
CA LEU A 161 -7.18 1.56 15.50
C LEU A 161 -6.79 0.09 15.43
N VAL A 162 -7.03 -0.65 16.50
CA VAL A 162 -6.80 -2.10 16.52
C VAL A 162 -7.92 -2.79 15.76
N ASN A 163 -7.56 -3.74 14.91
CA ASN A 163 -8.54 -4.56 14.20
C ASN A 163 -9.00 -5.73 15.09
N ASP A 164 -10.00 -5.49 15.94
CA ASP A 164 -10.55 -6.49 16.87
C ASP A 164 -11.56 -7.45 16.21
N GLY A 165 -11.86 -7.29 14.92
CA GLY A 165 -13.03 -7.91 14.29
C GLY A 165 -12.75 -8.81 13.08
N PHE A 166 -11.53 -8.95 12.62
CA PHE A 166 -11.22 -9.89 11.54
C PHE A 166 -10.52 -11.12 12.12
N ALA A 167 -11.20 -12.29 11.99
CA ALA A 167 -10.47 -13.55 12.04
C ALA A 167 -9.32 -13.46 11.02
N ALA A 168 -8.10 -13.79 11.45
CA ALA A 168 -6.97 -13.92 10.55
C ALA A 168 -7.42 -14.76 9.34
N ILE A 169 -7.19 -14.27 8.15
CA ILE A 169 -7.29 -15.12 6.96
C ILE A 169 -6.10 -16.05 7.11
N ASP A 170 -6.37 -17.29 7.55
CA ASP A 170 -5.33 -18.32 7.63
C ASP A 170 -4.70 -18.47 6.25
N ASP A 171 -3.36 -18.40 6.20
CA ASP A 171 -2.51 -18.59 5.02
C ASP A 171 -2.66 -19.99 4.40
#